data_0b814ca2022b0ba5eae9b19e8e5c1433
#
_entry.id   0b814ca2022b0ba5eae9b19e8e5c1433
#
_cell.length_a   1.000
_cell.length_b   1.000
_cell.length_c   1.000
_cell.angle_alpha   90.00
_cell.angle_beta   90.00
_cell.angle_gamma   90.00
#
_symmetry.space_group_name_H-M   'P 1'
#
loop_
_entity.id
_entity.type
_entity.pdbx_description
1 polymer ?
#
loop_
_entity_poly.entity_id
_entity_poly.type
_entity_poly.pdbx_seq_one_letter_code
_entity_poly.pdbx_strand_id
1 'polypeptide(L)'
;MKAAIFQGVGKIEAGEQPDPVIKEQTDAIVRVVLACVCGSDLWYYRGITPHPKGSIGHEFIGVVEEVGSDVKTIQKGDFVIAPFAFSDGTCPNCKSGFQTTCTHGGFFGLGNEADGGQAEFTRVPQADGTLVAVPGSDFSDETLASLLTLSDVLGTGYHAVVSAGVKQGDTVAVVGDGAVGLSAVLSAKLLVLNGLSLRSLYGVQRS
;
A
#
# COMPACT_ATOMS: atom_id res chain seq x y z
N MET A 1 4.16 -18.97 10.27
CA MET A 1 4.54 -17.58 10.52
C MET A 1 3.55 -16.86 11.40
N LYS A 2 3.97 -15.81 12.11
CA LYS A 2 3.07 -14.95 12.89
C LYS A 2 2.37 -13.92 11.97
N ALA A 3 1.11 -13.62 12.29
CA ALA A 3 0.31 -12.65 11.56
C ALA A 3 -0.78 -12.02 12.45
N ALA A 4 -1.29 -10.86 12.02
CA ALA A 4 -2.57 -10.35 12.50
C ALA A 4 -3.69 -11.06 11.74
N ILE A 5 -4.60 -11.69 12.47
CA ILE A 5 -5.66 -12.50 11.90
C ILE A 5 -7.01 -11.90 12.28
N PHE A 6 -7.78 -11.50 11.28
CA PHE A 6 -9.16 -11.10 11.47
C PHE A 6 -10.01 -12.33 11.81
N GLN A 7 -10.63 -12.32 12.98
CA GLN A 7 -11.46 -13.41 13.49
C GLN A 7 -12.97 -13.13 13.31
N GLY A 8 -13.32 -11.88 13.05
CA GLY A 8 -14.68 -11.39 12.92
C GLY A 8 -14.80 -9.96 13.42
N VAL A 9 -16.00 -9.39 13.35
CA VAL A 9 -16.27 -8.02 13.76
C VAL A 9 -15.83 -7.79 15.22
N GLY A 10 -15.07 -6.74 15.45
CA GLY A 10 -14.51 -6.39 16.76
C GLY A 10 -13.34 -7.27 17.22
N LYS A 11 -12.82 -8.17 16.36
CA LYS A 11 -11.83 -9.14 16.80
C LYS A 11 -10.72 -9.37 15.78
N ILE A 12 -9.50 -8.90 16.11
CA ILE A 12 -8.24 -9.20 15.42
C ILE A 12 -7.29 -9.76 16.49
N GLU A 13 -6.62 -10.84 16.21
CA GLU A 13 -5.70 -11.51 17.13
C GLU A 13 -4.35 -11.76 16.44
N ALA A 14 -3.27 -11.63 17.21
CA ALA A 14 -2.00 -12.19 16.79
C ALA A 14 -2.08 -13.71 16.86
N GLY A 15 -1.70 -14.37 15.78
CA GLY A 15 -1.77 -15.82 15.68
C GLY A 15 -0.75 -16.37 14.69
N GLU A 16 -0.83 -17.68 14.47
CA GLU A 16 -0.01 -18.37 13.49
C GLU A 16 -0.83 -18.76 12.27
N GLN A 17 -0.22 -18.63 11.10
CA GLN A 17 -0.75 -19.15 9.84
C GLN A 17 0.38 -19.84 9.06
N PRO A 18 0.05 -20.68 8.07
CA PRO A 18 1.08 -21.28 7.20
C PRO A 18 1.95 -20.21 6.55
N ASP A 19 3.22 -20.52 6.33
CA ASP A 19 4.10 -19.67 5.55
C ASP A 19 3.59 -19.58 4.11
N PRO A 20 3.68 -18.40 3.46
CA PRO A 20 3.27 -18.27 2.07
C PRO A 20 4.23 -19.06 1.16
N VAL A 21 3.69 -19.54 0.04
CA VAL A 21 4.45 -20.24 -1.00
C VAL A 21 4.19 -19.58 -2.35
N ILE A 22 5.17 -19.69 -3.26
CA ILE A 22 4.99 -19.33 -4.68
C ILE A 22 3.87 -20.20 -5.24
N LYS A 23 2.79 -19.58 -5.72
CA LYS A 23 1.66 -20.26 -6.39
C LYS A 23 1.79 -20.17 -7.90
N GLU A 24 2.15 -19.00 -8.39
CA GLU A 24 2.40 -18.75 -9.81
C GLU A 24 3.86 -18.33 -10.01
N GLN A 25 4.44 -18.64 -11.16
CA GLN A 25 5.84 -18.32 -11.42
C GLN A 25 6.13 -16.81 -11.56
N THR A 26 5.11 -15.99 -11.56
CA THR A 26 5.18 -14.52 -11.52
C THR A 26 5.13 -13.94 -10.10
N ASP A 27 4.99 -14.77 -9.07
CA ASP A 27 4.87 -14.34 -7.67
C ASP A 27 6.23 -14.06 -7.03
N ALA A 28 6.21 -13.29 -5.96
CA ALA A 28 7.31 -13.17 -5.00
C ALA A 28 6.82 -13.42 -3.57
N ILE A 29 7.73 -13.85 -2.69
CA ILE A 29 7.54 -13.84 -1.23
C ILE A 29 8.36 -12.69 -0.67
N VAL A 30 7.70 -11.83 0.08
CA VAL A 30 8.31 -10.68 0.75
C VAL A 30 8.32 -10.92 2.25
N ARG A 31 9.49 -10.85 2.88
CA ARG A 31 9.62 -10.75 4.32
C ARG A 31 9.33 -9.31 4.72
N VAL A 32 8.25 -9.12 5.45
CA VAL A 32 7.77 -7.79 5.86
C VAL A 32 8.72 -7.19 6.90
N VAL A 33 9.21 -5.99 6.63
CA VAL A 33 10.05 -5.20 7.54
C VAL A 33 9.18 -4.23 8.34
N LEU A 34 8.22 -3.61 7.67
CA LEU A 34 7.30 -2.68 8.30
C LEU A 34 5.94 -2.75 7.61
N ALA A 35 4.87 -2.70 8.41
CA ALA A 35 3.49 -2.60 7.96
C ALA A 35 2.72 -1.62 8.83
N CYS A 36 1.61 -1.09 8.32
CA CYS A 36 0.73 -0.24 9.10
C CYS A 36 -0.75 -0.63 8.96
N VAL A 37 -1.57 0.03 9.75
CA VAL A 37 -3.03 -0.13 9.74
C VAL A 37 -3.64 1.04 8.98
N CYS A 38 -4.33 0.74 7.89
CA CYS A 38 -5.13 1.71 7.15
C CYS A 38 -6.48 1.97 7.85
N GLY A 39 -7.02 3.16 7.66
CA GLY A 39 -8.38 3.47 8.10
C GLY A 39 -9.44 2.54 7.51
N SER A 40 -9.21 1.99 6.32
CA SER A 40 -10.12 1.03 5.66
C SER A 40 -10.13 -0.35 6.35
N ASP A 41 -9.06 -0.77 7.00
CA ASP A 41 -9.02 -2.00 7.81
C ASP A 41 -10.04 -1.94 8.95
N LEU A 42 -10.32 -0.73 9.46
CA LEU A 42 -11.31 -0.51 10.50
C LEU A 42 -12.75 -0.71 10.02
N TRP A 43 -13.01 -0.65 8.72
CA TRP A 43 -14.34 -0.94 8.18
C TRP A 43 -14.70 -2.42 8.38
N TYR A 44 -13.73 -3.31 8.18
CA TYR A 44 -13.88 -4.74 8.46
C TYR A 44 -14.04 -4.98 9.95
N TYR A 45 -13.14 -4.39 10.75
CA TYR A 45 -13.18 -4.49 12.21
C TYR A 45 -14.52 -4.05 12.80
N ARG A 46 -15.12 -2.98 12.26
CA ARG A 46 -16.41 -2.43 12.70
C ARG A 46 -17.61 -3.11 12.05
N GLY A 47 -17.42 -4.05 11.13
CA GLY A 47 -18.50 -4.73 10.43
C GLY A 47 -19.24 -3.86 9.40
N ILE A 48 -18.65 -2.74 8.98
CA ILE A 48 -19.22 -1.87 7.93
C ILE A 48 -19.12 -2.56 6.57
N THR A 49 -18.00 -3.25 6.34
CA THR A 49 -17.75 -4.03 5.12
C THR A 49 -17.47 -5.47 5.51
N PRO A 50 -18.09 -6.47 4.85
CA PRO A 50 -17.80 -7.88 5.08
C PRO A 50 -16.33 -8.20 4.80
N HIS A 51 -15.74 -9.07 5.62
CA HIS A 51 -14.40 -9.62 5.43
C HIS A 51 -14.38 -11.08 5.90
N PRO A 52 -13.79 -12.00 5.15
CA PRO A 52 -13.63 -13.37 5.60
C PRO A 52 -12.63 -13.45 6.75
N LYS A 53 -12.73 -14.50 7.57
CA LYS A 53 -11.71 -14.79 8.57
C LYS A 53 -10.37 -15.06 7.88
N GLY A 54 -9.28 -14.45 8.37
CA GLY A 54 -7.94 -14.65 7.78
C GLY A 54 -7.04 -13.43 7.87
N SER A 55 -6.05 -13.39 7.00
CA SER A 55 -5.05 -12.33 6.92
C SER A 55 -5.64 -10.97 6.54
N ILE A 56 -5.03 -9.91 7.04
CA ILE A 56 -5.49 -8.52 6.89
C ILE A 56 -4.29 -7.59 6.62
N GLY A 57 -4.59 -6.39 6.14
CA GLY A 57 -3.61 -5.33 5.89
C GLY A 57 -3.12 -5.31 4.45
N HIS A 58 -2.86 -4.12 3.93
CA HIS A 58 -2.47 -3.89 2.55
C HIS A 58 -1.35 -2.85 2.40
N GLU A 59 -0.82 -2.35 3.50
CA GLU A 59 0.28 -1.38 3.51
C GLU A 59 1.51 -2.01 4.15
N PHE A 60 2.51 -2.36 3.33
CA PHE A 60 3.75 -2.99 3.81
C PHE A 60 4.93 -2.72 2.90
N ILE A 61 6.12 -2.82 3.48
CA ILE A 61 7.42 -2.80 2.81
C ILE A 61 8.27 -3.93 3.36
N GLY A 62 9.23 -4.40 2.58
CA GLY A 62 10.05 -5.52 3.05
C GLY A 62 11.17 -5.91 2.10
N VAL A 63 11.73 -7.08 2.34
CA VAL A 63 12.83 -7.67 1.57
C VAL A 63 12.30 -8.91 0.84
N VAL A 64 12.62 -9.03 -0.42
CA VAL A 64 12.27 -10.20 -1.24
C VAL A 64 13.06 -11.41 -0.77
N GLU A 65 12.36 -12.47 -0.36
CA GLU A 65 12.97 -13.73 0.09
C GLU A 65 13.01 -14.80 -1.00
N GLU A 66 12.00 -14.80 -1.86
CA GLU A 66 11.86 -15.78 -2.95
C GLU A 66 11.12 -15.14 -4.12
N VAL A 67 11.44 -15.56 -5.34
CA VAL A 67 10.75 -15.17 -6.58
C VAL A 67 10.47 -16.39 -7.43
N GLY A 68 9.34 -16.37 -8.13
CA GLY A 68 9.05 -17.36 -9.17
C GLY A 68 9.96 -17.19 -10.39
N SER A 69 10.05 -18.23 -11.22
CA SER A 69 10.98 -18.29 -12.36
C SER A 69 10.70 -17.25 -13.45
N ASP A 70 9.50 -16.70 -13.51
CA ASP A 70 9.07 -15.74 -14.53
C ASP A 70 9.24 -14.28 -14.09
N VAL A 71 9.64 -14.04 -12.83
CA VAL A 71 9.97 -12.71 -12.30
C VAL A 71 11.31 -12.27 -12.89
N LYS A 72 11.38 -11.02 -13.39
CA LYS A 72 12.54 -10.52 -14.17
C LYS A 72 13.15 -9.25 -13.63
N THR A 73 12.35 -8.40 -12.98
CA THR A 73 12.79 -7.05 -12.56
C THR A 73 13.07 -6.97 -11.06
N ILE A 74 12.64 -7.98 -10.31
CA ILE A 74 12.80 -8.09 -8.85
C ILE A 74 13.60 -9.37 -8.57
N GLN A 75 14.48 -9.32 -7.60
CA GLN A 75 15.31 -10.47 -7.20
C GLN A 75 15.36 -10.62 -5.68
N LYS A 76 15.73 -11.81 -5.21
CA LYS A 76 15.97 -12.07 -3.78
C LYS A 76 16.96 -11.08 -3.22
N GLY A 77 16.61 -10.48 -2.07
CA GLY A 77 17.42 -9.49 -1.36
C GLY A 77 17.05 -8.04 -1.69
N ASP A 78 16.27 -7.79 -2.73
CA ASP A 78 15.79 -6.44 -3.04
C ASP A 78 14.89 -5.94 -1.91
N PHE A 79 15.09 -4.67 -1.53
CA PHE A 79 14.15 -3.96 -0.67
C PHE A 79 13.03 -3.39 -1.53
N VAL A 80 11.78 -3.67 -1.15
CA VAL A 80 10.61 -3.35 -1.99
C VAL A 80 9.50 -2.65 -1.21
N ILE A 81 8.78 -1.80 -1.94
CA ILE A 81 7.48 -1.25 -1.53
C ILE A 81 6.40 -2.02 -2.26
N ALA A 82 5.41 -2.52 -1.53
CA ALA A 82 4.21 -3.12 -2.10
C ALA A 82 3.06 -2.11 -2.09
N PRO A 83 2.58 -1.65 -3.24
CA PRO A 83 1.35 -0.87 -3.33
C PRO A 83 0.17 -1.67 -2.76
N PHE A 84 -0.87 -0.99 -2.26
CA PHE A 84 -2.05 -1.63 -1.66
C PHE A 84 -2.81 -2.59 -2.61
N ALA A 85 -2.59 -2.47 -3.92
CA ALA A 85 -3.16 -3.30 -4.97
C ALA A 85 -2.04 -3.97 -5.79
N PHE A 86 -2.24 -5.23 -6.15
CA PHE A 86 -1.36 -5.91 -7.09
C PHE A 86 -1.87 -5.81 -8.53
N SER A 87 -0.96 -5.83 -9.49
CA SER A 87 -1.28 -5.65 -10.92
C SER A 87 -0.28 -6.36 -11.83
N ASP A 88 -0.71 -6.72 -13.06
CA ASP A 88 0.14 -7.39 -14.03
C ASP A 88 1.10 -6.44 -14.78
N GLY A 89 0.91 -5.12 -14.69
CA GLY A 89 1.72 -4.15 -15.42
C GLY A 89 1.53 -4.19 -16.95
N THR A 90 0.74 -5.11 -17.50
CA THR A 90 0.70 -5.42 -18.95
C THR A 90 -0.64 -5.20 -19.61
N CYS A 91 -1.75 -5.28 -18.88
CA CYS A 91 -3.08 -5.07 -19.42
C CYS A 91 -3.31 -3.62 -19.90
N PRO A 92 -4.34 -3.34 -20.70
CA PRO A 92 -4.61 -2.00 -21.19
C PRO A 92 -4.73 -0.95 -20.10
N ASN A 93 -5.35 -1.29 -18.96
CA ASN A 93 -5.50 -0.38 -17.82
C ASN A 93 -4.14 -0.04 -17.20
N CYS A 94 -3.30 -1.05 -16.98
CA CYS A 94 -1.94 -0.84 -16.46
C CYS A 94 -1.10 0.03 -17.39
N LYS A 95 -1.15 -0.24 -18.69
CA LYS A 95 -0.44 0.56 -19.71
C LYS A 95 -0.94 2.00 -19.81
N SER A 96 -2.17 2.25 -19.41
CA SER A 96 -2.76 3.59 -19.32
C SER A 96 -2.49 4.29 -17.97
N GLY A 97 -1.74 3.66 -17.05
CA GLY A 97 -1.41 4.23 -15.74
C GLY A 97 -2.46 4.00 -14.65
N PHE A 98 -3.42 3.09 -14.87
CA PHE A 98 -4.49 2.77 -13.93
C PHE A 98 -4.34 1.35 -13.36
N GLN A 99 -3.23 1.08 -12.67
CA GLN A 99 -2.90 -0.23 -12.11
C GLN A 99 -3.95 -0.74 -11.13
N THR A 100 -4.59 0.14 -10.36
CA THR A 100 -5.67 -0.23 -9.42
C THR A 100 -6.91 -0.80 -10.08
N THR A 101 -7.04 -0.65 -11.40
CA THR A 101 -8.11 -1.24 -12.22
C THR A 101 -7.60 -2.36 -13.12
N CYS A 102 -6.46 -2.96 -12.78
CA CYS A 102 -5.90 -4.08 -13.52
C CYS A 102 -6.91 -5.21 -13.67
N THR A 103 -7.05 -5.75 -14.88
CA THR A 103 -8.01 -6.84 -15.16
C THR A 103 -7.62 -8.17 -14.52
N HIS A 104 -6.35 -8.32 -14.14
CA HIS A 104 -5.80 -9.47 -13.44
C HIS A 104 -5.25 -9.11 -12.06
N GLY A 105 -5.61 -7.93 -11.56
CA GLY A 105 -5.17 -7.41 -10.29
C GLY A 105 -6.16 -7.66 -9.15
N GLY A 106 -5.80 -7.17 -7.98
CA GLY A 106 -6.62 -7.25 -6.79
C GLY A 106 -6.00 -6.47 -5.64
N PHE A 107 -6.49 -6.70 -4.43
CA PHE A 107 -6.05 -6.02 -3.22
C PHE A 107 -5.50 -7.00 -2.22
N PHE A 108 -4.48 -6.58 -1.47
CA PHE A 108 -3.96 -7.38 -0.36
C PHE A 108 -4.94 -7.43 0.82
N GLY A 109 -4.87 -8.51 1.60
CA GLY A 109 -5.60 -8.63 2.85
C GLY A 109 -7.12 -8.76 2.73
N LEU A 110 -7.66 -9.09 1.57
CA LEU A 110 -9.10 -9.34 1.37
C LEU A 110 -9.48 -10.83 1.44
N GLY A 111 -8.54 -11.70 1.79
CA GLY A 111 -8.80 -13.11 2.08
C GLY A 111 -9.02 -14.01 0.87
N ASN A 112 -8.77 -13.54 -0.36
CA ASN A 112 -9.04 -14.31 -1.57
C ASN A 112 -7.77 -14.67 -2.36
N GLU A 113 -7.13 -13.72 -3.02
CA GLU A 113 -6.04 -14.02 -3.97
C GLU A 113 -4.65 -13.66 -3.46
N ALA A 114 -4.56 -12.66 -2.60
CA ALA A 114 -3.31 -12.22 -1.99
C ALA A 114 -3.42 -12.22 -0.47
N ASP A 115 -2.31 -12.58 0.17
CA ASP A 115 -2.18 -12.56 1.63
C ASP A 115 -2.20 -11.13 2.16
N GLY A 116 -2.46 -10.96 3.46
CA GLY A 116 -2.38 -9.65 4.10
C GLY A 116 -0.94 -9.28 4.47
N GLY A 117 -0.65 -7.98 4.41
CA GLY A 117 0.68 -7.45 4.74
C GLY A 117 0.99 -7.35 6.24
N GLN A 118 0.02 -7.57 7.13
CA GLN A 118 0.25 -7.56 8.58
C GLN A 118 0.69 -8.96 9.07
N ALA A 119 1.81 -9.47 8.52
CA ALA A 119 2.39 -10.78 8.78
C ALA A 119 3.92 -10.72 8.67
N GLU A 120 4.62 -11.78 9.09
CA GLU A 120 6.08 -11.87 8.91
C GLU A 120 6.48 -12.01 7.44
N PHE A 121 5.66 -12.70 6.64
CA PHE A 121 5.84 -12.87 5.20
C PHE A 121 4.53 -12.70 4.46
N THR A 122 4.63 -12.24 3.22
CA THR A 122 3.46 -12.05 2.34
C THR A 122 3.79 -12.51 0.93
N ARG A 123 2.88 -13.30 0.32
CA ARG A 123 2.95 -13.60 -1.11
C ARG A 123 2.44 -12.41 -1.90
N VAL A 124 3.22 -11.96 -2.84
CA VAL A 124 2.89 -10.88 -3.76
C VAL A 124 2.67 -11.46 -5.15
N PRO A 125 1.42 -11.48 -5.63
CA PRO A 125 1.14 -11.86 -7.01
C PRO A 125 1.75 -10.86 -8.00
N GLN A 126 2.16 -11.36 -9.18
CA GLN A 126 2.58 -10.51 -10.30
C GLN A 126 3.68 -9.51 -9.90
N ALA A 127 4.76 -10.02 -9.30
CA ALA A 127 5.79 -9.23 -8.64
C ALA A 127 6.36 -8.11 -9.51
N ASP A 128 6.65 -8.36 -10.80
CA ASP A 128 7.19 -7.35 -11.72
C ASP A 128 6.22 -6.18 -11.99
N GLY A 129 4.92 -6.43 -11.96
CA GLY A 129 3.89 -5.41 -12.17
C GLY A 129 3.42 -4.74 -10.89
N THR A 130 3.83 -5.29 -9.73
CA THR A 130 3.34 -4.88 -8.42
C THR A 130 4.41 -4.19 -7.59
N LEU A 131 5.57 -4.84 -7.41
CA LEU A 131 6.60 -4.38 -6.48
C LEU A 131 7.46 -3.27 -7.07
N VAL A 132 7.83 -2.32 -6.22
CA VAL A 132 8.77 -1.24 -6.56
C VAL A 132 10.04 -1.44 -5.76
N ALA A 133 11.15 -1.76 -6.43
CA ALA A 133 12.45 -1.88 -5.80
C ALA A 133 12.99 -0.50 -5.37
N VAL A 134 13.50 -0.43 -4.15
CA VAL A 134 14.15 0.77 -3.59
C VAL A 134 15.65 0.51 -3.54
N PRO A 135 16.49 1.34 -4.17
CA PRO A 135 17.92 1.19 -4.09
C PRO A 135 18.44 1.35 -2.65
N GLY A 136 19.28 0.41 -2.21
CA GLY A 136 19.85 0.42 -0.86
C GLY A 136 19.22 -0.64 0.04
N SER A 137 19.81 -0.84 1.21
CA SER A 137 19.39 -1.89 2.16
C SER A 137 19.49 -1.46 3.64
N ASP A 138 20.19 -0.36 3.93
CA ASP A 138 20.42 0.12 5.30
C ASP A 138 19.65 1.43 5.50
N PHE A 139 18.36 1.29 5.84
CA PHE A 139 17.47 2.41 6.04
C PHE A 139 17.26 2.67 7.53
N SER A 140 17.32 3.96 7.94
CA SER A 140 16.90 4.36 9.27
C SER A 140 15.40 4.13 9.49
N ASP A 141 14.95 4.03 10.73
CA ASP A 141 13.54 3.90 11.07
C ASP A 141 12.69 5.03 10.49
N GLU A 142 13.22 6.26 10.47
CA GLU A 142 12.55 7.42 9.87
C GLU A 142 12.39 7.27 8.35
N THR A 143 13.41 6.74 7.68
CA THR A 143 13.34 6.43 6.24
C THR A 143 12.35 5.32 5.96
N LEU A 144 12.37 4.24 6.76
CA LEU A 144 11.41 3.14 6.63
C LEU A 144 9.97 3.62 6.80
N ALA A 145 9.70 4.45 7.82
CA ALA A 145 8.38 5.04 8.03
C ALA A 145 7.95 5.92 6.84
N SER A 146 8.87 6.67 6.25
CA SER A 146 8.60 7.49 5.06
C SER A 146 8.32 6.61 3.83
N LEU A 147 9.11 5.56 3.60
CA LEU A 147 8.92 4.61 2.50
C LEU A 147 7.58 3.88 2.61
N LEU A 148 7.15 3.53 3.83
CA LEU A 148 5.87 2.86 4.05
C LEU A 148 4.69 3.71 3.57
N THR A 149 4.76 5.04 3.64
CA THR A 149 3.67 5.90 3.14
C THR A 149 3.42 5.75 1.64
N LEU A 150 4.43 5.28 0.89
CA LEU A 150 4.35 5.05 -0.56
C LEU A 150 3.54 3.78 -0.91
N SER A 151 3.27 2.91 0.08
CA SER A 151 2.45 1.71 -0.15
C SER A 151 0.98 2.07 -0.43
N ASP A 152 0.46 3.19 0.13
CA ASP A 152 -0.91 3.64 -0.11
C ASP A 152 -1.04 5.17 -0.01
N VAL A 153 -0.93 5.73 1.22
CA VAL A 153 -1.48 7.05 1.55
C VAL A 153 -0.86 8.19 0.76
N LEU A 154 0.44 8.11 0.45
CA LEU A 154 1.10 9.14 -0.36
C LEU A 154 0.65 9.07 -1.82
N GLY A 155 0.58 7.86 -2.39
CA GLY A 155 0.08 7.63 -3.74
C GLY A 155 -1.38 8.09 -3.90
N THR A 156 -2.21 7.77 -2.92
CA THR A 156 -3.62 8.17 -2.86
C THR A 156 -3.77 9.69 -2.80
N GLY A 157 -3.01 10.36 -1.94
CA GLY A 157 -2.99 11.81 -1.84
C GLY A 157 -2.49 12.50 -3.11
N TYR A 158 -1.44 11.94 -3.74
CA TYR A 158 -0.90 12.44 -5.01
C TYR A 158 -1.92 12.30 -6.13
N HIS A 159 -2.55 11.13 -6.25
CA HIS A 159 -3.59 10.87 -7.24
C HIS A 159 -4.77 11.86 -7.12
N ALA A 160 -5.20 12.16 -5.90
CA ALA A 160 -6.27 13.13 -5.66
C ALA A 160 -5.90 14.53 -6.19
N VAL A 161 -4.68 14.98 -5.95
CA VAL A 161 -4.20 16.31 -6.40
C VAL A 161 -4.07 16.37 -7.91
N VAL A 162 -3.52 15.32 -8.54
CA VAL A 162 -3.42 15.22 -10.01
C VAL A 162 -4.81 15.19 -10.65
N SER A 163 -5.73 14.39 -10.09
CA SER A 163 -7.10 14.27 -10.60
C SER A 163 -7.91 15.57 -10.45
N ALA A 164 -7.61 16.37 -9.43
CA ALA A 164 -8.19 17.71 -9.28
C ALA A 164 -7.62 18.73 -10.27
N GLY A 165 -6.61 18.36 -11.06
CA GLY A 165 -5.99 19.23 -12.05
C GLY A 165 -5.24 20.42 -11.46
N VAL A 166 -4.71 20.26 -10.24
CA VAL A 166 -3.99 21.33 -9.51
C VAL A 166 -2.77 21.79 -10.31
N LYS A 167 -2.64 23.11 -10.46
CA LYS A 167 -1.58 23.77 -11.22
C LYS A 167 -0.91 24.85 -10.40
N GLN A 168 0.25 25.29 -10.85
CA GLN A 168 0.95 26.43 -10.27
C GLN A 168 0.06 27.68 -10.21
N GLY A 169 -0.01 28.31 -9.05
CA GLY A 169 -0.82 29.50 -8.78
C GLY A 169 -2.21 29.18 -8.23
N ASP A 170 -2.61 27.93 -8.18
CA ASP A 170 -3.91 27.53 -7.62
C ASP A 170 -3.95 27.67 -6.10
N THR A 171 -5.13 27.91 -5.58
CA THR A 171 -5.42 27.77 -4.14
C THR A 171 -6.14 26.45 -3.92
N VAL A 172 -5.56 25.60 -3.11
CA VAL A 172 -6.06 24.23 -2.83
C VAL A 172 -6.58 24.14 -1.41
N ALA A 173 -7.80 23.62 -1.24
CA ALA A 173 -8.33 23.24 0.06
C ALA A 173 -8.36 21.70 0.16
N VAL A 174 -7.77 21.17 1.23
CA VAL A 174 -7.81 19.74 1.55
C VAL A 174 -8.68 19.56 2.78
N VAL A 175 -9.72 18.73 2.66
CA VAL A 175 -10.61 18.40 3.76
C VAL A 175 -10.23 17.04 4.33
N GLY A 176 -9.82 17.01 5.59
CA GLY A 176 -9.31 15.85 6.30
C GLY A 176 -7.83 16.03 6.68
N ASP A 177 -7.50 15.69 7.91
CA ASP A 177 -6.19 15.85 8.54
C ASP A 177 -5.53 14.51 8.90
N GLY A 178 -6.06 13.41 8.34
CA GLY A 178 -5.48 12.08 8.42
C GLY A 178 -4.31 11.90 7.44
N ALA A 179 -3.73 10.71 7.41
CA ALA A 179 -2.56 10.39 6.60
C ALA A 179 -2.73 10.74 5.11
N VAL A 180 -3.88 10.41 4.52
CA VAL A 180 -4.18 10.75 3.11
C VAL A 180 -4.31 12.26 2.90
N GLY A 181 -4.98 12.99 3.80
CA GLY A 181 -5.12 14.44 3.69
C GLY A 181 -3.77 15.16 3.80
N LEU A 182 -2.93 14.75 4.75
CA LEU A 182 -1.56 15.28 4.89
C LEU A 182 -0.69 14.94 3.66
N SER A 183 -0.86 13.74 3.11
CA SER A 183 -0.20 13.32 1.86
C SER A 183 -0.65 14.15 0.66
N ALA A 184 -1.95 14.48 0.58
CA ALA A 184 -2.47 15.37 -0.46
C ALA A 184 -1.89 16.79 -0.33
N VAL A 185 -1.77 17.32 0.89
CA VAL A 185 -1.11 18.62 1.16
C VAL A 185 0.34 18.58 0.69
N LEU A 186 1.10 17.52 1.03
CA LEU A 186 2.48 17.33 0.59
C LEU A 186 2.57 17.25 -0.94
N SER A 187 1.70 16.46 -1.56
CA SER A 187 1.65 16.28 -3.01
C SER A 187 1.29 17.58 -3.75
N ALA A 188 0.34 18.35 -3.22
CA ALA A 188 0.03 19.67 -3.77
C ALA A 188 1.24 20.60 -3.71
N LYS A 189 2.00 20.57 -2.60
CA LYS A 189 3.27 21.32 -2.51
C LYS A 189 4.27 20.89 -3.58
N LEU A 190 4.46 19.59 -3.78
CA LEU A 190 5.41 19.07 -4.76
C LEU A 190 5.04 19.48 -6.19
N LEU A 191 3.76 19.44 -6.56
CA LEU A 191 3.29 19.79 -7.90
C LEU A 191 3.31 21.31 -8.17
N VAL A 192 3.27 22.12 -7.13
CA VAL A 192 3.14 23.56 -7.23
C VAL A 192 4.41 24.31 -6.80
N LEU A 193 5.55 23.65 -6.72
CA LEU A 193 6.83 24.04 -6.08
C LEU A 193 7.48 25.37 -6.52
N ASN A 194 6.72 26.32 -7.08
CA ASN A 194 7.24 27.66 -7.34
C ASN A 194 6.30 28.79 -6.85
N GLY A 195 5.70 28.65 -5.67
CA GLY A 195 5.04 29.82 -5.07
C GLY A 195 3.74 29.62 -4.34
N LEU A 196 3.50 28.50 -3.69
CA LEU A 196 2.26 28.28 -2.92
C LEU A 196 2.43 28.67 -1.46
N SER A 197 1.58 29.58 -1.01
CA SER A 197 1.22 29.76 0.39
C SER A 197 0.08 28.78 0.73
N LEU A 198 0.41 27.67 1.39
CA LEU A 198 -0.58 26.73 1.91
C LEU A 198 -1.15 27.28 3.23
N ARG A 199 -2.44 27.56 3.25
CA ARG A 199 -3.19 27.75 4.49
C ARG A 199 -3.94 26.46 4.79
N SER A 200 -3.50 25.72 5.79
CA SER A 200 -4.26 24.61 6.37
C SER A 200 -5.38 25.18 7.23
N LEU A 201 -6.62 24.87 6.91
CA LEU A 201 -7.75 25.16 7.76
C LEU A 201 -8.01 23.92 8.63
N TYR A 202 -7.41 23.88 9.81
CA TYR A 202 -7.73 22.88 10.82
C TYR A 202 -8.99 23.31 11.57
N GLY A 203 -10.04 22.56 11.40
CA GLY A 203 -11.23 22.62 12.24
C GLY A 203 -11.46 21.24 12.86
N VAL A 204 -10.82 20.94 13.99
CA VAL A 204 -11.17 19.76 14.78
C VAL A 204 -12.37 20.13 15.64
N GLN A 205 -13.58 19.77 15.21
CA GLN A 205 -14.69 19.62 16.15
C GLN A 205 -14.57 18.25 16.82
N ARG A 206 -14.06 18.22 18.05
CA ARG A 206 -14.21 17.07 18.94
C ARG A 206 -15.62 17.13 19.53
N SER A 207 -16.47 16.21 19.13
CA SER A 207 -17.70 15.88 19.87
C SER A 207 -17.43 14.73 20.80
#